data_c30d3a91e6772f4f819f5561f009e179
#
_entry.id   c30d3a91e6772f4f819f5561f009e179
#
_cell.length_a   1.000
_cell.length_b   1.000
_cell.length_c   1.000
_cell.angle_alpha   90.00
_cell.angle_beta   90.00
_cell.angle_gamma   90.00
#
_symmetry.space_group_name_H-M   'P 1'
#
loop_
_entity.id
_entity.type
_entity.pdbx_description
1 polymer ?
#
loop_
_entity_poly.entity_id
_entity_poly.type
_entity_poly.pdbx_seq_one_letter_code
_entity_poly.pdbx_strand_id
1 'polypeptide(L)'
;KKGSYNVSRFYSDEMNSLVKTALSNEKFDVVILESLFSTVYLASIRSYFKGKVYLRSHNIEFQIWEDITNNCGNWLKRKYFKRLTSDLKRYELDTIQQLDGILTISTADEQYYKQHLTAPVTTLPFTIAINNTLINDYIASNLFHVGGMDWEPNREAVERLIGLFPSIIKQHPKIELSLIGKGTDELVSNNSSIHAEGFIDDLEAHAVKTGILVSPISAGSGIRIKILEMMALGIPVITTKKGAQGIDYEGKKCLFIADTDEKIIQACVELSTNPSLRSE
;
A
#
# COMPACT_ATOMS: atom_id res chain seq x y z
N LYS A 1 -16.87 25.55 -6.05
CA LYS A 1 -16.00 24.47 -6.54
C LYS A 1 -16.47 23.15 -5.93
N LYS A 2 -17.12 22.30 -6.72
CA LYS A 2 -17.51 20.93 -6.34
C LYS A 2 -16.27 20.03 -6.57
N GLY A 3 -15.41 19.82 -5.57
CA GLY A 3 -14.26 18.96 -5.69
C GLY A 3 -13.76 18.52 -4.33
N SER A 4 -13.12 17.35 -4.27
CA SER A 4 -12.43 16.88 -3.06
C SER A 4 -11.08 17.60 -2.93
N TYR A 5 -10.76 18.11 -1.74
CA TYR A 5 -9.44 18.68 -1.45
C TYR A 5 -8.33 17.64 -1.70
N ASN A 6 -8.59 16.39 -1.37
CA ASN A 6 -7.63 15.29 -1.55
C ASN A 6 -7.21 15.11 -3.01
N VAL A 7 -8.08 15.43 -3.96
CA VAL A 7 -7.79 15.34 -5.40
C VAL A 7 -7.32 16.69 -5.97
N SER A 8 -7.98 17.79 -5.60
CA SER A 8 -7.68 19.11 -6.18
C SER A 8 -6.26 19.60 -5.91
N ARG A 9 -5.61 19.13 -4.84
CA ARG A 9 -4.21 19.47 -4.52
C ARG A 9 -3.19 18.91 -5.52
N PHE A 10 -3.58 17.94 -6.36
CA PHE A 10 -2.74 17.39 -7.42
C PHE A 10 -2.86 18.12 -8.75
N TYR A 11 -3.71 19.15 -8.82
CA TYR A 11 -3.81 19.99 -10.01
C TYR A 11 -2.60 20.91 -10.15
N SER A 12 -2.04 20.95 -11.36
CA SER A 12 -1.00 21.89 -11.76
C SER A 12 -1.37 22.47 -13.13
N ASP A 13 -1.23 23.78 -13.31
CA ASP A 13 -1.45 24.45 -14.59
C ASP A 13 -0.44 23.99 -15.65
N GLU A 14 0.79 23.71 -15.23
CA GLU A 14 1.84 23.21 -16.09
C GLU A 14 1.47 21.83 -16.65
N MET A 15 1.10 20.87 -15.78
CA MET A 15 0.66 19.54 -16.19
C MET A 15 -0.59 19.63 -17.08
N ASN A 16 -1.55 20.49 -16.72
CA ASN A 16 -2.76 20.66 -17.54
C ASN A 16 -2.43 21.19 -18.94
N SER A 17 -1.44 22.07 -19.06
CA SER A 17 -0.96 22.58 -20.35
C SER A 17 -0.24 21.49 -21.17
N LEU A 18 0.59 20.67 -20.53
CA LEU A 18 1.25 19.53 -21.17
C LEU A 18 0.23 18.52 -21.71
N VAL A 19 -0.79 18.17 -20.92
CA VAL A 19 -1.87 17.25 -21.34
C VAL A 19 -2.61 17.81 -22.56
N LYS A 20 -2.96 19.10 -22.56
CA LYS A 20 -3.61 19.75 -23.70
C LYS A 20 -2.73 19.73 -24.95
N THR A 21 -1.45 20.05 -24.79
CA THR A 21 -0.48 20.07 -25.90
C THR A 21 -0.31 18.68 -26.50
N ALA A 22 -0.14 17.65 -25.68
CA ALA A 22 0.01 16.27 -26.13
C ALA A 22 -1.24 15.83 -26.92
N LEU A 23 -2.44 16.03 -26.36
CA LEU A 23 -3.69 15.65 -26.98
C LEU A 23 -4.05 16.45 -28.25
N SER A 24 -3.45 17.64 -28.44
CA SER A 24 -3.63 18.47 -29.64
C SER A 24 -2.66 18.09 -30.76
N ASN A 25 -1.46 17.64 -30.41
CA ASN A 25 -0.36 17.43 -31.36
C ASN A 25 -0.21 15.97 -31.78
N GLU A 26 -0.69 15.04 -30.98
CA GLU A 26 -0.53 13.61 -31.21
C GLU A 26 -1.88 12.91 -31.25
N LYS A 27 -1.92 11.75 -31.93
CA LYS A 27 -3.10 10.88 -31.99
C LYS A 27 -2.95 9.77 -30.96
N PHE A 28 -3.95 9.62 -30.12
CA PHE A 28 -4.04 8.55 -29.13
C PHE A 28 -5.32 7.73 -29.40
N ASP A 29 -5.25 6.43 -29.20
CA ASP A 29 -6.40 5.54 -29.27
C ASP A 29 -7.17 5.51 -27.95
N VAL A 30 -6.43 5.64 -26.83
CA VAL A 30 -6.96 5.55 -25.47
C VAL A 30 -6.18 6.46 -24.53
N VAL A 31 -6.85 6.94 -23.50
CA VAL A 31 -6.23 7.61 -22.35
C VAL A 31 -6.48 6.77 -21.11
N ILE A 32 -5.41 6.45 -20.37
CA ILE A 32 -5.48 5.78 -19.07
C ILE A 32 -5.04 6.76 -17.99
N LEU A 33 -5.92 6.98 -17.02
CA LEU A 33 -5.67 7.81 -15.85
C LEU A 33 -5.12 6.91 -14.74
N GLU A 34 -3.86 7.10 -14.37
CA GLU A 34 -3.23 6.38 -13.28
C GLU A 34 -3.63 7.00 -11.95
N SER A 35 -4.35 6.28 -11.12
CA SER A 35 -4.98 6.64 -9.86
C SER A 35 -6.11 7.68 -9.96
N LEU A 36 -6.95 7.72 -8.92
CA LEU A 36 -8.05 8.70 -8.80
C LEU A 36 -7.54 10.16 -8.87
N PHE A 37 -6.32 10.41 -8.41
CA PHE A 37 -5.78 11.78 -8.33
C PHE A 37 -5.52 12.39 -9.71
N SER A 38 -5.22 11.59 -10.73
CA SER A 38 -5.04 12.06 -12.11
C SER A 38 -6.36 12.50 -12.76
N THR A 39 -7.50 12.09 -12.21
CA THR A 39 -8.83 12.50 -12.74
C THR A 39 -9.10 13.99 -12.59
N VAL A 40 -8.29 14.74 -11.83
CA VAL A 40 -8.36 16.21 -11.77
C VAL A 40 -8.23 16.86 -13.14
N TYR A 41 -7.63 16.17 -14.12
CA TYR A 41 -7.46 16.61 -15.52
C TYR A 41 -8.55 16.10 -16.45
N LEU A 42 -9.51 15.29 -16.00
CA LEU A 42 -10.52 14.63 -16.84
C LEU A 42 -11.31 15.62 -17.70
N ALA A 43 -11.70 16.76 -17.13
CA ALA A 43 -12.44 17.79 -17.87
C ALA A 43 -11.62 18.35 -19.05
N SER A 44 -10.33 18.60 -18.84
CA SER A 44 -9.41 19.05 -19.90
C SER A 44 -9.22 17.95 -20.94
N ILE A 45 -9.00 16.71 -20.51
CA ILE A 45 -8.85 15.57 -21.41
C ILE A 45 -10.09 15.43 -22.32
N ARG A 46 -11.29 15.42 -21.75
CA ARG A 46 -12.55 15.32 -22.51
C ARG A 46 -12.79 16.47 -23.49
N SER A 47 -12.17 17.64 -23.26
CA SER A 47 -12.27 18.77 -24.19
C SER A 47 -11.44 18.57 -25.46
N TYR A 48 -10.32 17.87 -25.39
CA TYR A 48 -9.37 17.65 -26.47
C TYR A 48 -9.40 16.23 -27.04
N PHE A 49 -9.87 15.26 -26.27
CA PHE A 49 -9.89 13.85 -26.66
C PHE A 49 -11.31 13.28 -26.64
N LYS A 50 -11.72 12.65 -27.75
CA LYS A 50 -13.06 12.05 -27.95
C LYS A 50 -13.06 10.53 -27.85
N GLY A 51 -11.88 9.92 -27.68
CA GLY A 51 -11.72 8.48 -27.51
C GLY A 51 -12.05 7.99 -26.11
N LYS A 52 -11.70 6.75 -25.84
CA LYS A 52 -11.96 6.07 -24.57
C LYS A 52 -11.01 6.54 -23.47
N VAL A 53 -11.55 6.83 -22.28
CA VAL A 53 -10.79 7.22 -21.08
C VAL A 53 -11.10 6.23 -19.98
N TYR A 54 -10.07 5.54 -19.51
CA TYR A 54 -10.13 4.56 -18.44
C TYR A 54 -9.42 5.09 -17.19
N LEU A 55 -9.88 4.64 -16.04
CA LEU A 55 -9.15 4.80 -14.77
C LEU A 55 -8.45 3.49 -14.44
N ARG A 56 -7.15 3.52 -14.21
CA ARG A 56 -6.45 2.46 -13.49
C ARG A 56 -6.47 2.79 -12.01
N SER A 57 -7.39 2.13 -11.30
CA SER A 57 -7.60 2.34 -9.87
C SER A 57 -6.63 1.48 -9.07
N HIS A 58 -5.78 2.13 -8.27
CA HIS A 58 -4.86 1.44 -7.37
C HIS A 58 -5.52 1.13 -6.02
N ASN A 59 -6.53 1.90 -5.65
CA ASN A 59 -7.29 1.78 -4.41
C ASN A 59 -8.69 2.37 -4.62
N ILE A 60 -9.60 2.01 -3.73
CA ILE A 60 -10.81 2.78 -3.50
C ILE A 60 -10.43 3.85 -2.47
N GLU A 61 -10.13 5.06 -2.95
CA GLU A 61 -9.42 6.08 -2.16
C GLU A 61 -10.21 6.52 -0.92
N PHE A 62 -11.54 6.67 -1.03
CA PHE A 62 -12.32 7.09 0.13
C PHE A 62 -12.35 6.02 1.24
N GLN A 63 -12.21 4.72 0.92
CA GLN A 63 -12.18 3.66 1.94
C GLN A 63 -10.93 3.75 2.82
N ILE A 64 -9.79 4.15 2.27
CA ILE A 64 -8.58 4.44 3.05
C ILE A 64 -8.89 5.52 4.09
N TRP A 65 -9.55 6.59 3.67
CA TRP A 65 -9.92 7.69 4.56
C TRP A 65 -11.03 7.33 5.55
N GLU A 66 -11.94 6.42 5.18
CA GLU A 66 -12.92 5.85 6.14
C GLU A 66 -12.20 5.09 7.25
N ASP A 67 -11.24 4.24 6.92
CA ASP A 67 -10.45 3.48 7.88
C ASP A 67 -9.64 4.42 8.80
N ILE A 68 -8.93 5.40 8.24
CA ILE A 68 -8.19 6.42 9.01
C ILE A 68 -9.13 7.19 9.94
N THR A 69 -10.31 7.58 9.45
CA THR A 69 -11.31 8.32 10.22
C THR A 69 -11.82 7.50 11.40
N ASN A 70 -12.10 6.21 11.18
CA ASN A 70 -12.63 5.31 12.20
C ASN A 70 -11.62 5.03 13.31
N ASN A 71 -10.34 4.93 12.96
CA ASN A 71 -9.24 4.67 13.88
C ASN A 71 -8.71 5.96 14.58
N CYS A 72 -9.17 7.16 14.17
CA CYS A 72 -8.70 8.41 14.73
C CYS A 72 -9.21 8.61 16.17
N GLY A 73 -8.31 8.61 17.17
CA GLY A 73 -8.64 8.81 18.58
C GLY A 73 -9.04 10.25 18.94
N ASN A 74 -8.56 11.26 18.19
CA ASN A 74 -8.86 12.67 18.43
C ASN A 74 -10.20 13.06 17.78
N TRP A 75 -11.19 13.44 18.58
CA TRP A 75 -12.55 13.73 18.12
C TRP A 75 -12.64 14.93 17.14
N LEU A 76 -11.79 15.98 17.30
CA LEU A 76 -11.75 17.13 16.40
C LEU A 76 -11.18 16.74 15.03
N LYS A 77 -10.04 16.02 15.03
CA LYS A 77 -9.45 15.47 13.80
C LYS A 77 -10.41 14.51 13.12
N ARG A 78 -11.07 13.63 13.89
CA ARG A 78 -12.04 12.67 13.38
C ARG A 78 -13.21 13.37 12.67
N LYS A 79 -13.75 14.46 13.24
CA LYS A 79 -14.81 15.26 12.60
C LYS A 79 -14.34 15.88 11.29
N TYR A 80 -13.12 16.39 11.26
CA TYR A 80 -12.53 16.96 10.05
C TYR A 80 -12.29 15.87 8.97
N PHE A 81 -11.70 14.74 9.33
CA PHE A 81 -11.48 13.62 8.42
C PHE A 81 -12.79 13.06 7.87
N LYS A 82 -13.83 12.93 8.70
CA LYS A 82 -15.14 12.50 8.24
C LYS A 82 -15.71 13.36 7.12
N ARG A 83 -15.48 14.68 7.18
CA ARG A 83 -15.89 15.59 6.11
C ARG A 83 -15.06 15.36 4.84
N LEU A 84 -13.73 15.27 4.96
CA LEU A 84 -12.85 15.00 3.82
C LEU A 84 -13.18 13.66 3.14
N THR A 85 -13.43 12.63 3.91
CA THR A 85 -13.84 11.31 3.43
C THR A 85 -15.16 11.37 2.67
N SER A 86 -16.16 12.08 3.20
CA SER A 86 -17.45 12.24 2.53
C SER A 86 -17.34 13.00 1.20
N ASP A 87 -16.52 14.05 1.17
CA ASP A 87 -16.29 14.83 -0.06
C ASP A 87 -15.50 14.00 -1.09
N LEU A 88 -14.53 13.18 -0.64
CA LEU A 88 -13.77 12.28 -1.51
C LEU A 88 -14.65 11.17 -2.08
N LYS A 89 -15.48 10.53 -1.25
CA LYS A 89 -16.42 9.49 -1.67
C LYS A 89 -17.37 9.98 -2.76
N ARG A 90 -17.96 11.14 -2.54
CA ARG A 90 -18.84 11.75 -3.55
C ARG A 90 -18.06 12.03 -4.85
N TYR A 91 -16.87 12.63 -4.74
CA TYR A 91 -16.03 12.93 -5.89
C TYR A 91 -15.68 11.65 -6.67
N GLU A 92 -15.25 10.60 -6.00
CA GLU A 92 -14.87 9.32 -6.61
C GLU A 92 -16.06 8.70 -7.34
N LEU A 93 -17.20 8.58 -6.66
CA LEU A 93 -18.42 8.01 -7.26
C LEU A 93 -18.98 8.84 -8.43
N ASP A 94 -18.92 10.18 -8.34
CA ASP A 94 -19.35 11.06 -9.44
C ASP A 94 -18.39 11.00 -10.64
N THR A 95 -17.08 10.83 -10.37
CA THR A 95 -16.03 10.83 -11.40
C THR A 95 -16.05 9.54 -12.20
N ILE A 96 -16.21 8.39 -11.54
CA ILE A 96 -16.22 7.09 -12.23
C ILE A 96 -17.35 6.99 -13.24
N GLN A 97 -18.49 7.70 -13.04
CA GLN A 97 -19.60 7.72 -14.02
C GLN A 97 -19.26 8.45 -15.32
N GLN A 98 -18.15 9.20 -15.36
CA GLN A 98 -17.69 9.95 -16.54
C GLN A 98 -16.62 9.18 -17.35
N LEU A 99 -16.26 7.98 -16.91
CA LEU A 99 -15.23 7.14 -17.50
C LEU A 99 -15.84 6.07 -18.39
N ASP A 100 -15.07 5.59 -19.37
CA ASP A 100 -15.46 4.49 -20.24
C ASP A 100 -15.20 3.12 -19.62
N GLY A 101 -14.51 3.05 -18.49
CA GLY A 101 -14.30 1.86 -17.69
C GLY A 101 -13.22 2.04 -16.64
N ILE A 102 -13.05 1.01 -15.80
CA ILE A 102 -12.07 0.97 -14.73
C ILE A 102 -11.23 -0.30 -14.83
N LEU A 103 -9.92 -0.15 -14.66
CA LEU A 103 -8.95 -1.23 -14.48
C LEU A 103 -8.54 -1.25 -13.01
N THR A 104 -8.99 -2.21 -12.25
CA THR A 104 -8.60 -2.37 -10.83
C THR A 104 -7.37 -3.24 -10.70
N ILE A 105 -6.65 -3.16 -9.60
CA ILE A 105 -5.53 -4.05 -9.31
C ILE A 105 -5.92 -5.23 -8.42
N SER A 106 -7.14 -5.23 -7.86
CA SER A 106 -7.66 -6.32 -7.05
C SER A 106 -9.08 -6.71 -7.46
N THR A 107 -9.42 -7.98 -7.30
CA THR A 107 -10.78 -8.50 -7.53
C THR A 107 -11.79 -7.96 -6.54
N ALA A 108 -11.37 -7.61 -5.34
CA ALA A 108 -12.24 -6.99 -4.33
C ALA A 108 -12.68 -5.59 -4.78
N ASP A 109 -11.75 -4.78 -5.31
CA ASP A 109 -12.06 -3.46 -5.84
C ASP A 109 -12.91 -3.55 -7.11
N GLU A 110 -12.67 -4.56 -7.96
CA GLU A 110 -13.51 -4.84 -9.13
C GLU A 110 -14.96 -5.10 -8.73
N GLN A 111 -15.17 -5.96 -7.74
CA GLN A 111 -16.52 -6.26 -7.22
C GLN A 111 -17.21 -5.01 -6.67
N TYR A 112 -16.46 -4.16 -5.96
CA TYR A 112 -16.99 -2.90 -5.46
C TYR A 112 -17.43 -1.97 -6.60
N TYR A 113 -16.55 -1.71 -7.58
CA TYR A 113 -16.88 -0.79 -8.67
C TYR A 113 -17.99 -1.33 -9.59
N LYS A 114 -18.11 -2.64 -9.81
CA LYS A 114 -19.22 -3.26 -10.55
C LYS A 114 -20.59 -2.99 -9.93
N GLN A 115 -20.67 -2.78 -8.63
CA GLN A 115 -21.93 -2.43 -7.94
C GLN A 115 -22.31 -0.95 -8.14
N HIS A 116 -21.35 -0.10 -8.55
CA HIS A 116 -21.52 1.36 -8.61
C HIS A 116 -21.38 1.93 -10.02
N LEU A 117 -20.94 1.14 -10.99
CA LEU A 117 -20.67 1.57 -12.36
C LEU A 117 -21.30 0.62 -13.37
N THR A 118 -21.94 1.18 -14.43
CA THR A 118 -22.46 0.41 -15.54
C THR A 118 -21.42 0.16 -16.63
N ALA A 119 -20.37 0.99 -16.71
CA ALA A 119 -19.26 0.80 -17.64
C ALA A 119 -18.41 -0.42 -17.25
N PRO A 120 -17.64 -1.01 -18.19
CA PRO A 120 -16.80 -2.16 -17.91
C PRO A 120 -15.82 -1.94 -16.76
N VAL A 121 -15.74 -2.91 -15.84
CA VAL A 121 -14.75 -2.97 -14.78
C VAL A 121 -14.04 -4.31 -14.88
N THR A 122 -12.71 -4.28 -14.93
CA THR A 122 -11.88 -5.48 -15.07
C THR A 122 -10.67 -5.38 -14.19
N THR A 123 -10.31 -6.49 -13.55
CA THR A 123 -9.04 -6.56 -12.78
C THR A 123 -7.87 -6.76 -13.74
N LEU A 124 -6.93 -5.82 -13.69
CA LEU A 124 -5.59 -5.94 -14.26
C LEU A 124 -4.62 -6.02 -13.08
N PRO A 125 -4.30 -7.24 -12.60
CA PRO A 125 -3.54 -7.42 -11.38
C PRO A 125 -2.11 -6.86 -11.54
N PHE A 126 -1.54 -6.45 -10.41
CA PHE A 126 -0.12 -6.14 -10.37
C PHE A 126 0.68 -7.43 -10.56
N THR A 127 1.65 -7.42 -11.45
CA THR A 127 2.53 -8.56 -11.72
C THR A 127 3.96 -8.18 -11.39
N ILE A 128 4.67 -9.09 -10.75
CA ILE A 128 6.10 -8.97 -10.44
C ILE A 128 6.84 -10.02 -11.25
N ALA A 129 7.93 -9.61 -11.90
CA ALA A 129 8.83 -10.55 -12.53
C ALA A 129 9.55 -11.35 -11.44
N ILE A 130 9.35 -12.65 -11.40
CA ILE A 130 10.11 -13.54 -10.52
C ILE A 130 11.46 -13.78 -11.20
N ASN A 131 12.48 -13.11 -10.72
CA ASN A 131 13.84 -13.46 -11.05
C ASN A 131 14.16 -14.74 -10.25
N ASN A 132 14.51 -15.84 -10.93
CA ASN A 132 14.74 -17.17 -10.36
C ASN A 132 15.92 -17.29 -9.36
N THR A 133 16.31 -16.25 -8.72
CA THR A 133 17.20 -16.27 -7.56
C THR A 133 16.38 -16.62 -6.33
N LEU A 134 15.94 -17.89 -6.28
CA LEU A 134 15.53 -18.50 -5.02
C LEU A 134 16.75 -18.45 -4.11
N ILE A 135 16.69 -17.60 -3.09
CA ILE A 135 17.76 -17.48 -2.12
C ILE A 135 17.60 -18.67 -1.18
N ASN A 136 18.35 -19.74 -1.47
CA ASN A 136 18.29 -21.00 -0.74
C ASN A 136 18.98 -20.97 0.64
N ASP A 137 19.68 -19.89 1.00
CA ASP A 137 20.43 -19.78 2.25
C ASP A 137 19.95 -18.61 3.11
N TYR A 138 18.70 -18.68 3.60
CA TYR A 138 18.20 -17.76 4.61
C TYR A 138 18.90 -18.00 5.96
N ILE A 139 20.00 -17.32 6.16
CA ILE A 139 20.71 -17.27 7.45
C ILE A 139 20.12 -16.20 8.36
N ALA A 140 19.59 -15.14 7.77
CA ALA A 140 19.10 -13.99 8.50
C ALA A 140 17.74 -14.25 9.17
N SER A 141 17.63 -13.85 10.43
CA SER A 141 16.44 -14.06 11.27
C SER A 141 15.93 -12.75 11.87
N ASN A 142 16.48 -11.62 11.43
CA ASN A 142 16.08 -10.30 11.88
C ASN A 142 14.80 -9.84 11.20
N LEU A 143 14.14 -8.88 11.82
CA LEU A 143 12.90 -8.32 11.33
C LEU A 143 13.15 -7.04 10.55
N PHE A 144 12.32 -6.75 9.56
CA PHE A 144 12.30 -5.43 8.97
C PHE A 144 10.88 -5.01 8.57
N HIS A 145 10.67 -3.71 8.52
CA HIS A 145 9.48 -3.09 7.95
C HIS A 145 9.88 -2.13 6.84
N VAL A 146 9.10 -2.09 5.76
CA VAL A 146 9.31 -1.16 4.64
C VAL A 146 8.10 -0.26 4.47
N GLY A 147 8.33 1.05 4.43
CA GLY A 147 7.28 2.01 4.11
C GLY A 147 7.65 3.44 4.46
N GLY A 148 7.26 4.39 3.60
CA GLY A 148 7.43 5.81 3.87
C GLY A 148 6.49 6.31 4.97
N MET A 149 6.99 7.23 5.81
CA MET A 149 6.25 7.79 6.95
C MET A 149 5.26 8.89 6.54
N ASP A 150 5.26 9.29 5.28
CA ASP A 150 4.27 10.19 4.69
C ASP A 150 2.91 9.51 4.41
N TRP A 151 2.85 8.16 4.49
CA TRP A 151 1.62 7.40 4.39
C TRP A 151 1.19 6.85 5.76
N GLU A 152 0.04 7.33 6.26
CA GLU A 152 -0.44 7.07 7.62
C GLU A 152 -0.50 5.58 8.01
N PRO A 153 -0.97 4.63 7.16
CA PRO A 153 -0.95 3.22 7.52
C PRO A 153 0.44 2.62 7.77
N ASN A 154 1.50 3.16 7.12
CA ASN A 154 2.87 2.74 7.42
C ASN A 154 3.32 3.29 8.79
N ARG A 155 2.96 4.54 9.10
CA ARG A 155 3.29 5.15 10.38
C ARG A 155 2.67 4.37 11.53
N GLU A 156 1.37 4.08 11.45
CA GLU A 156 0.68 3.23 12.43
C GLU A 156 1.33 1.85 12.58
N ALA A 157 1.73 1.23 11.48
CA ALA A 157 2.39 -0.07 11.48
C ALA A 157 3.75 -0.03 12.18
N VAL A 158 4.55 1.02 11.92
CA VAL A 158 5.86 1.23 12.57
C VAL A 158 5.70 1.53 14.06
N GLU A 159 4.78 2.41 14.45
CA GLU A 159 4.49 2.72 15.85
C GLU A 159 4.06 1.45 16.62
N ARG A 160 3.20 0.64 15.99
CA ARG A 160 2.78 -0.65 16.54
C ARG A 160 3.97 -1.59 16.74
N LEU A 161 4.84 -1.74 15.73
CA LEU A 161 6.03 -2.60 15.82
C LEU A 161 6.99 -2.15 16.91
N ILE A 162 7.30 -0.85 17.00
CA ILE A 162 8.14 -0.29 18.06
C ILE A 162 7.56 -0.62 19.44
N GLY A 163 6.23 -0.51 19.60
CA GLY A 163 5.54 -0.83 20.85
C GLY A 163 5.58 -2.32 21.22
N LEU A 164 5.55 -3.22 20.21
CA LEU A 164 5.59 -4.68 20.42
C LEU A 164 7.02 -5.22 20.61
N PHE A 165 8.02 -4.52 20.10
CA PHE A 165 9.38 -5.00 20.02
C PHE A 165 10.01 -5.35 21.38
N PRO A 166 9.75 -4.63 22.50
CA PRO A 166 10.21 -5.06 23.84
C PRO A 166 9.73 -6.45 24.24
N SER A 167 8.52 -6.85 23.83
CA SER A 167 7.97 -8.18 24.11
C SER A 167 8.60 -9.26 23.24
N ILE A 168 9.02 -8.91 22.02
CA ILE A 168 9.73 -9.80 21.09
C ILE A 168 11.15 -10.05 21.63
N ILE A 169 11.91 -8.99 21.96
CA ILE A 169 13.27 -9.09 22.51
C ILE A 169 13.31 -9.90 23.80
N LYS A 170 12.30 -9.76 24.66
CA LYS A 170 12.22 -10.55 25.90
C LYS A 170 12.25 -12.05 25.64
N GLN A 171 11.69 -12.50 24.51
CA GLN A 171 11.66 -13.92 24.12
C GLN A 171 12.85 -14.29 23.24
N HIS A 172 13.38 -13.36 22.45
CA HIS A 172 14.53 -13.58 21.57
C HIS A 172 15.51 -12.38 21.63
N PRO A 173 16.46 -12.37 22.61
CA PRO A 173 17.29 -11.18 22.90
C PRO A 173 18.24 -10.73 21.78
N LYS A 174 18.51 -11.57 20.79
CA LYS A 174 19.43 -11.26 19.68
C LYS A 174 18.75 -10.74 18.43
N ILE A 175 17.42 -10.62 18.45
CA ILE A 175 16.67 -10.15 17.30
C ILE A 175 16.84 -8.64 17.11
N GLU A 176 16.93 -8.21 15.87
CA GLU A 176 17.00 -6.80 15.48
C GLU A 176 15.82 -6.43 14.59
N LEU A 177 15.46 -5.16 14.57
CA LEU A 177 14.40 -4.60 13.76
C LEU A 177 14.91 -3.43 12.93
N SER A 178 14.90 -3.57 11.60
CA SER A 178 15.19 -2.48 10.67
C SER A 178 13.90 -1.80 10.21
N LEU A 179 13.84 -0.48 10.32
CA LEU A 179 12.76 0.37 9.83
C LEU A 179 13.24 1.12 8.59
N ILE A 180 12.66 0.78 7.42
CA ILE A 180 13.16 1.22 6.12
C ILE A 180 12.11 2.08 5.42
N GLY A 181 12.53 3.19 4.86
CA GLY A 181 11.69 4.06 4.05
C GLY A 181 11.84 5.54 4.41
N LYS A 182 11.35 6.40 3.53
CA LYS A 182 11.44 7.84 3.70
C LYS A 182 10.87 8.30 5.03
N GLY A 183 11.66 9.02 5.82
CA GLY A 183 11.26 9.58 7.11
C GLY A 183 11.34 8.60 8.28
N THR A 184 11.81 7.36 8.08
CA THR A 184 12.06 6.45 9.21
C THR A 184 13.31 6.86 9.99
N ASP A 185 14.29 7.48 9.35
CA ASP A 185 15.50 8.05 9.94
C ASP A 185 15.25 9.19 10.96
N GLU A 186 14.04 9.77 10.91
CA GLU A 186 13.61 10.76 11.90
C GLU A 186 13.02 10.12 13.18
N LEU A 187 12.81 8.79 13.16
CA LEU A 187 12.25 8.07 14.31
C LEU A 187 13.31 7.87 15.39
N VAL A 188 13.00 8.35 16.57
CA VAL A 188 13.88 8.17 17.74
C VAL A 188 13.44 6.92 18.51
N SER A 189 14.31 5.93 18.60
CA SER A 189 14.12 4.77 19.46
C SER A 189 15.18 4.72 20.56
N ASN A 190 14.76 4.48 21.80
CA ASN A 190 15.67 4.25 22.92
C ASN A 190 16.20 2.80 22.97
N ASN A 191 15.79 1.95 22.02
CA ASN A 191 16.20 0.55 21.94
C ASN A 191 17.29 0.40 20.88
N SER A 192 18.49 -0.01 21.31
CA SER A 192 19.65 -0.17 20.41
C SER A 192 19.51 -1.27 19.36
N SER A 193 18.52 -2.15 19.51
CA SER A 193 18.22 -3.20 18.51
C SER A 193 17.16 -2.77 17.50
N ILE A 194 16.74 -1.50 17.47
CA ILE A 194 15.89 -0.92 16.46
C ILE A 194 16.74 0.05 15.63
N HIS A 195 16.85 -0.23 14.32
CA HIS A 195 17.63 0.55 13.36
C HIS A 195 16.67 1.31 12.43
N ALA A 196 16.69 2.63 12.52
CA ALA A 196 15.91 3.53 11.67
C ALA A 196 16.80 3.96 10.49
N GLU A 197 16.64 3.27 9.34
CA GLU A 197 17.64 3.30 8.26
C GLU A 197 17.35 4.34 7.18
N GLY A 198 16.17 4.96 7.19
CA GLY A 198 15.78 5.88 6.14
C GLY A 198 15.49 5.18 4.82
N PHE A 199 15.64 5.91 3.72
CA PHE A 199 15.49 5.38 2.37
C PHE A 199 16.73 4.55 1.98
N ILE A 200 16.51 3.37 1.44
CA ILE A 200 17.56 2.46 0.96
C ILE A 200 17.40 2.25 -0.54
N ASP A 201 18.47 2.41 -1.32
CA ASP A 201 18.45 2.26 -2.78
C ASP A 201 18.29 0.81 -3.22
N ASP A 202 18.95 -0.13 -2.54
CA ASP A 202 18.88 -1.57 -2.83
C ASP A 202 18.14 -2.32 -1.71
N LEU A 203 16.80 -2.25 -1.79
CA LEU A 203 15.93 -2.93 -0.84
C LEU A 203 16.03 -4.44 -0.92
N GLU A 204 16.23 -5.01 -2.13
CA GLU A 204 16.31 -6.45 -2.33
C GLU A 204 17.53 -7.02 -1.60
N ALA A 205 18.71 -6.44 -1.82
CA ALA A 205 19.92 -6.88 -1.13
C ALA A 205 19.84 -6.72 0.40
N HIS A 206 19.17 -5.66 0.87
CA HIS A 206 18.95 -5.45 2.30
C HIS A 206 17.98 -6.48 2.89
N ALA A 207 16.85 -6.71 2.24
CA ALA A 207 15.82 -7.65 2.68
C ALA A 207 16.35 -9.09 2.79
N VAL A 208 17.18 -9.49 1.81
CA VAL A 208 17.89 -10.77 1.82
C VAL A 208 18.79 -10.95 3.03
N LYS A 209 19.51 -9.90 3.41
CA LYS A 209 20.43 -9.94 4.57
C LYS A 209 19.67 -9.90 5.89
N THR A 210 18.52 -9.23 5.95
CA THR A 210 17.75 -9.03 7.19
C THR A 210 16.80 -10.20 7.49
N GLY A 211 16.00 -10.63 6.52
CA GLY A 211 15.31 -11.93 6.55
C GLY A 211 13.78 -11.89 6.60
N ILE A 212 13.11 -11.25 7.57
CA ILE A 212 11.67 -11.39 7.80
C ILE A 212 10.96 -10.04 7.67
N LEU A 213 10.08 -9.91 6.68
CA LEU A 213 9.21 -8.72 6.59
C LEU A 213 8.08 -8.80 7.61
N VAL A 214 7.92 -7.74 8.41
CA VAL A 214 6.77 -7.56 9.30
C VAL A 214 5.99 -6.34 8.87
N SER A 215 4.76 -6.54 8.41
CA SER A 215 3.90 -5.48 7.86
C SER A 215 2.51 -5.52 8.52
N PRO A 216 2.36 -5.05 9.78
CA PRO A 216 1.13 -5.16 10.57
C PRO A 216 0.13 -4.04 10.26
N ILE A 217 -0.16 -3.84 8.98
CA ILE A 217 -1.04 -2.77 8.48
C ILE A 217 -2.47 -3.00 8.90
N SER A 218 -3.11 -1.97 9.46
CA SER A 218 -4.49 -1.99 9.96
C SER A 218 -5.49 -1.27 9.04
N ALA A 219 -5.02 -0.42 8.13
CA ALA A 219 -5.86 0.42 7.28
C ALA A 219 -5.40 0.42 5.80
N GLY A 220 -6.27 0.89 4.91
CA GLY A 220 -6.02 1.03 3.48
C GLY A 220 -6.71 -0.04 2.63
N SER A 221 -6.81 0.19 1.32
CA SER A 221 -7.35 -0.73 0.31
C SER A 221 -6.28 -1.11 -0.72
N GLY A 222 -6.60 -2.01 -1.64
CA GLY A 222 -5.70 -2.46 -2.71
C GLY A 222 -4.62 -3.45 -2.26
N ILE A 223 -3.81 -3.88 -3.22
CA ILE A 223 -2.72 -4.83 -2.99
C ILE A 223 -1.49 -4.12 -2.43
N ARG A 224 -0.84 -4.74 -1.45
CA ARG A 224 0.42 -4.25 -0.90
C ARG A 224 1.59 -4.76 -1.73
N ILE A 225 2.03 -3.96 -2.71
CA ILE A 225 3.11 -4.33 -3.65
C ILE A 225 4.35 -4.81 -2.91
N LYS A 226 4.75 -4.11 -1.84
CA LYS A 226 5.90 -4.50 -1.00
C LYS A 226 5.82 -5.94 -0.46
N ILE A 227 4.62 -6.44 -0.16
CA ILE A 227 4.44 -7.82 0.29
C ILE A 227 4.67 -8.77 -0.87
N LEU A 228 4.11 -8.49 -2.05
CA LEU A 228 4.34 -9.31 -3.24
C LEU A 228 5.81 -9.32 -3.67
N GLU A 229 6.50 -8.17 -3.61
CA GLU A 229 7.94 -8.08 -3.90
C GLU A 229 8.76 -8.98 -2.98
N MET A 230 8.50 -8.92 -1.67
CA MET A 230 9.20 -9.78 -0.71
C MET A 230 8.85 -11.25 -0.90
N MET A 231 7.59 -11.58 -1.19
CA MET A 231 7.20 -12.96 -1.54
C MET A 231 7.90 -13.46 -2.81
N ALA A 232 8.06 -12.60 -3.83
CA ALA A 232 8.76 -12.94 -5.07
C ALA A 232 10.26 -13.22 -4.84
N LEU A 233 10.85 -12.62 -3.80
CA LEU A 233 12.21 -12.89 -3.34
C LEU A 233 12.31 -14.13 -2.41
N GLY A 234 11.18 -14.77 -2.09
CA GLY A 234 11.13 -15.87 -1.14
C GLY A 234 11.28 -15.44 0.34
N ILE A 235 11.11 -14.17 0.65
CA ILE A 235 11.24 -13.63 2.01
C ILE A 235 9.99 -13.96 2.81
N PRO A 236 10.10 -14.54 4.03
CA PRO A 236 8.98 -14.76 4.91
C PRO A 236 8.29 -13.45 5.29
N VAL A 237 6.96 -13.44 5.23
CA VAL A 237 6.15 -12.24 5.48
C VAL A 237 5.16 -12.48 6.61
N ILE A 238 5.21 -11.63 7.64
CA ILE A 238 4.20 -11.53 8.69
C ILE A 238 3.34 -10.30 8.39
N THR A 239 2.04 -10.50 8.26
CA THR A 239 1.11 -9.39 7.99
C THR A 239 -0.26 -9.65 8.60
N THR A 240 -1.16 -8.68 8.54
CA THR A 240 -2.57 -8.80 8.93
C THR A 240 -3.42 -9.27 7.75
N LYS A 241 -4.66 -9.70 8.00
CA LYS A 241 -5.65 -9.92 6.92
C LYS A 241 -5.82 -8.66 6.05
N LYS A 242 -5.78 -7.48 6.68
CA LYS A 242 -5.86 -6.20 5.96
C LYS A 242 -4.62 -5.96 5.08
N GLY A 243 -3.43 -6.30 5.58
CA GLY A 243 -2.18 -6.23 4.81
C GLY A 243 -2.14 -7.21 3.64
N ALA A 244 -2.73 -8.39 3.79
CA ALA A 244 -2.83 -9.42 2.76
C ALA A 244 -4.01 -9.22 1.78
N GLN A 245 -4.77 -8.15 1.90
CA GLN A 245 -5.93 -7.90 1.05
C GLN A 245 -5.55 -7.91 -0.45
N GLY A 246 -6.25 -8.72 -1.24
CA GLY A 246 -6.01 -8.87 -2.68
C GLY A 246 -4.91 -9.86 -3.05
N ILE A 247 -4.24 -10.48 -2.08
CA ILE A 247 -3.28 -11.57 -2.28
C ILE A 247 -4.00 -12.90 -2.08
N ASP A 248 -3.85 -13.82 -3.04
CA ASP A 248 -4.40 -15.18 -2.93
C ASP A 248 -3.47 -16.06 -2.09
N TYR A 249 -3.70 -16.07 -0.78
CA TYR A 249 -2.90 -16.85 0.19
C TYR A 249 -3.68 -17.95 0.89
N GLU A 250 -5.01 -18.01 0.77
CA GLU A 250 -5.84 -18.99 1.47
C GLU A 250 -5.48 -20.43 1.07
N GLY A 251 -5.22 -21.26 2.07
CA GLY A 251 -4.75 -22.63 1.87
C GLY A 251 -3.29 -22.79 1.43
N LYS A 252 -2.52 -21.69 1.38
CA LYS A 252 -1.10 -21.65 1.00
C LYS A 252 -0.25 -21.23 2.20
N LYS A 253 0.96 -21.78 2.32
CA LYS A 253 1.92 -21.42 3.38
C LYS A 253 2.89 -20.33 2.93
N CYS A 254 2.36 -19.26 2.32
CA CYS A 254 3.17 -18.19 1.77
C CYS A 254 3.16 -16.90 2.59
N LEU A 255 2.26 -16.81 3.58
CA LEU A 255 2.12 -15.65 4.48
C LEU A 255 1.75 -16.11 5.89
N PHE A 256 2.27 -15.39 6.89
CA PHE A 256 1.87 -15.52 8.29
C PHE A 256 0.86 -14.43 8.62
N ILE A 257 -0.40 -14.81 8.79
CA ILE A 257 -1.48 -13.86 9.11
C ILE A 257 -1.59 -13.70 10.62
N ALA A 258 -1.29 -12.49 11.10
CA ALA A 258 -1.28 -12.10 12.50
C ALA A 258 -2.07 -10.80 12.72
N ASP A 259 -3.35 -10.93 13.10
CA ASP A 259 -4.25 -9.78 13.29
C ASP A 259 -4.13 -9.14 14.68
N THR A 260 -3.66 -9.89 15.69
CA THR A 260 -3.49 -9.39 17.07
C THR A 260 -2.02 -9.22 17.43
N ASP A 261 -1.76 -8.41 18.44
CA ASP A 261 -0.39 -8.13 18.93
C ASP A 261 0.30 -9.41 19.40
N GLU A 262 -0.42 -10.29 20.10
CA GLU A 262 0.10 -11.57 20.57
C GLU A 262 0.52 -12.48 19.41
N LYS A 263 -0.29 -12.52 18.33
CA LYS A 263 0.03 -13.31 17.12
C LYS A 263 1.22 -12.73 16.37
N ILE A 264 1.36 -11.41 16.31
CA ILE A 264 2.52 -10.76 15.69
C ILE A 264 3.78 -11.12 16.47
N ILE A 265 3.77 -10.96 17.80
CA ILE A 265 4.90 -11.33 18.66
C ILE A 265 5.26 -12.79 18.48
N GLN A 266 4.28 -13.69 18.56
CA GLN A 266 4.48 -15.13 18.38
C GLN A 266 5.10 -15.44 17.02
N ALA A 267 4.56 -14.93 15.92
CA ALA A 267 5.07 -15.17 14.57
C ALA A 267 6.49 -14.64 14.39
N CYS A 268 6.80 -13.45 14.94
CA CYS A 268 8.16 -12.89 14.92
C CYS A 268 9.17 -13.82 15.62
N VAL A 269 8.85 -14.30 16.80
CA VAL A 269 9.74 -15.19 17.57
C VAL A 269 9.85 -16.55 16.89
N GLU A 270 8.75 -17.13 16.45
CA GLU A 270 8.72 -18.44 15.82
C GLU A 270 9.52 -18.47 14.51
N LEU A 271 9.31 -17.52 13.61
CA LEU A 271 10.08 -17.41 12.37
C LEU A 271 11.55 -17.08 12.61
N SER A 272 11.88 -16.27 13.61
CA SER A 272 13.28 -15.94 13.92
C SER A 272 14.04 -17.13 14.47
N THR A 273 13.38 -18.06 15.17
CA THR A 273 14.02 -19.22 15.82
C THR A 273 13.96 -20.51 15.01
N ASN A 274 13.08 -20.60 14.00
CA ASN A 274 12.86 -21.83 13.24
C ASN A 274 13.25 -21.68 11.77
N PRO A 275 14.46 -22.06 11.36
CA PRO A 275 14.91 -21.99 9.97
C PRO A 275 14.07 -22.84 9.01
N SER A 276 13.61 -24.01 9.44
CA SER A 276 12.78 -24.91 8.59
C SER A 276 11.45 -24.28 8.23
N LEU A 277 10.84 -23.55 9.19
CA LEU A 277 9.59 -22.82 8.95
C LEU A 277 9.78 -21.65 7.99
N ARG A 278 10.95 -21.00 8.01
CA ARG A 278 11.27 -19.94 7.05
C ARG A 278 11.46 -20.45 5.62
N SER A 279 11.95 -21.68 5.46
CA SER A 279 12.19 -22.28 4.14
C SER A 279 10.93 -22.94 3.55
N GLU A 280 9.91 -23.18 4.34
CA GLU A 280 8.62 -23.73 3.92
C GLU A 280 7.76 -22.73 3.15
#